data_185bf0c9c627b09ebcf3acd0824355f4
#
_entry.id   185bf0c9c627b09ebcf3acd0824355f4
#
_cell.length_a   1.000
_cell.length_b   1.000
_cell.length_c   1.000
_cell.angle_alpha   90.00
_cell.angle_beta   90.00
_cell.angle_gamma   90.00
#
_symmetry.space_group_name_H-M   'P 1'
#
loop_
_entity.id
_entity.type
_entity.pdbx_description
1 polymer ?
#
loop_
_entity_poly.entity_id
_entity_poly.type
_entity_poly.pdbx_seq_one_letter_code
_entity_poly.pdbx_strand_id
1 'polypeptide(L)'
;SSAASDVYKRQLMMGLTSNLCLYDVFSPEGVAEEMRQCGFDGVNITATTDVKEAFTDAKYIISSGGAPRKAGMTREDLLKGNCEIAEQLGKDIKTYCPDVKHVVIIFNPADLTGLVTLLYSGLKPSQVTTLAALDSTRLRSELAKHFGVSMDVVENCRTYGGHGEQMAVYASTAKVEGKPLAGMIG
;
A
#
# COMPACT_ATOMS: atom_id res chain seq x y z
N SER A 1 13.71 -5.16 5.11
CA SER A 1 13.13 -4.44 6.22
C SER A 1 12.72 -2.99 5.99
N SER A 2 13.12 -2.22 5.13
CA SER A 2 13.00 -0.76 5.25
C SER A 2 11.70 -0.16 4.71
N ALA A 3 11.18 -0.63 3.59
CA ALA A 3 10.01 0.01 2.96
C ALA A 3 8.72 -0.14 3.77
N ALA A 4 8.49 -1.29 4.39
CA ALA A 4 7.30 -1.52 5.20
C ALA A 4 7.33 -0.68 6.50
N SER A 5 8.49 -0.57 7.15
CA SER A 5 8.64 0.25 8.36
C SER A 5 8.38 1.74 8.09
N ASP A 6 8.76 2.24 6.92
CA ASP A 6 8.51 3.62 6.54
C ASP A 6 7.02 3.93 6.33
N VAL A 7 6.24 2.96 5.83
CA VAL A 7 4.79 3.08 5.72
C VAL A 7 4.16 3.25 7.10
N TYR A 8 4.56 2.44 8.07
CA TYR A 8 4.00 2.49 9.43
C TYR A 8 4.42 3.74 10.18
N LYS A 9 5.69 4.16 10.08
CA LYS A 9 6.19 5.40 10.67
C LYS A 9 5.41 6.62 10.19
N ARG A 10 5.12 6.71 8.88
CA ARG A 10 4.34 7.83 8.33
C ARG A 10 2.95 7.91 8.88
N GLN A 11 2.27 6.80 9.11
CA GLN A 11 0.93 6.80 9.71
C GLN A 11 0.93 7.41 11.11
N LEU A 12 1.94 7.05 11.92
CA LEU A 12 2.12 7.61 13.26
C LEU A 12 2.48 9.10 13.20
N MET A 13 3.40 9.51 12.32
CA MET A 13 3.77 10.92 12.13
C MET A 13 2.59 11.78 11.69
N MET A 14 1.65 11.23 10.93
CA MET A 14 0.44 11.93 10.49
C MET A 14 -0.68 11.89 11.53
N GLY A 15 -0.48 11.24 12.67
CA GLY A 15 -1.50 11.12 13.70
C GLY A 15 -2.74 10.32 13.30
N LEU A 16 -2.61 9.40 12.35
CA LEU A 16 -3.74 8.62 11.84
C LEU A 16 -4.23 7.55 12.82
N THR A 17 -3.37 7.12 13.72
CA THR A 17 -3.71 6.15 14.76
C THR A 17 -2.88 6.38 16.02
N SER A 18 -3.45 6.06 17.18
CA SER A 18 -2.75 5.95 18.46
C SER A 18 -2.48 4.50 18.88
N ASN A 19 -2.99 3.52 18.13
CA ASN A 19 -2.75 2.10 18.38
C ASN A 19 -2.33 1.43 17.08
N LEU A 20 -1.12 0.88 17.07
CA LEU A 20 -0.56 0.17 15.93
C LEU A 20 -0.09 -1.21 16.37
N CYS A 21 -0.60 -2.25 15.73
CA CYS A 21 -0.09 -3.61 15.88
C CYS A 21 0.69 -4.00 14.62
N LEU A 22 1.94 -4.40 14.78
CA LEU A 22 2.75 -4.97 13.71
C LEU A 22 2.61 -6.49 13.74
N TYR A 23 2.18 -7.05 12.62
CA TYR A 23 2.06 -8.50 12.41
C TYR A 23 2.98 -8.95 11.29
N ASP A 24 3.75 -9.99 11.53
CA ASP A 24 4.51 -10.70 10.51
C ASP A 24 4.63 -12.17 10.91
N VAL A 25 4.83 -13.07 9.95
CA VAL A 25 5.12 -14.50 10.20
C VAL A 25 6.49 -14.70 10.87
N PHE A 26 7.38 -13.74 10.74
CA PHE A 26 8.62 -13.62 11.49
C PHE A 26 8.46 -12.55 12.56
N SER A 27 9.17 -12.67 13.68
CA SER A 27 9.03 -11.72 14.78
C SER A 27 9.23 -10.25 14.33
N PRO A 28 8.19 -9.40 14.39
CA PRO A 28 8.28 -7.99 14.06
C PRO A 28 8.77 -7.11 15.22
N GLU A 29 9.15 -7.70 16.35
CA GLU A 29 9.49 -6.98 17.59
C GLU A 29 10.65 -5.98 17.41
N GLY A 30 11.68 -6.34 16.62
CA GLY A 30 12.79 -5.43 16.35
C GLY A 30 12.33 -4.13 15.66
N VAL A 31 11.39 -4.24 14.70
CA VAL A 31 10.81 -3.07 14.01
C VAL A 31 9.94 -2.27 14.96
N ALA A 32 9.15 -2.94 15.80
CA ALA A 32 8.29 -2.27 16.78
C ALA A 32 9.14 -1.49 17.80
N GLU A 33 10.24 -2.05 18.25
CA GLU A 33 11.14 -1.38 19.17
C GLU A 33 11.80 -0.14 18.55
N GLU A 34 12.29 -0.24 17.31
CA GLU A 34 12.79 0.93 16.57
C GLU A 34 11.73 2.03 16.45
N MET A 35 10.47 1.65 16.24
CA MET A 35 9.39 2.61 16.14
C MET A 35 9.05 3.26 17.49
N ARG A 36 9.07 2.52 18.60
CA ARG A 36 8.89 3.07 19.96
C ARG A 36 9.99 4.09 20.28
N GLN A 37 11.22 3.82 19.86
CA GLN A 37 12.37 4.72 20.03
C GLN A 37 12.27 6.01 19.19
N CYS A 38 11.37 6.08 18.20
CA CYS A 38 11.12 7.32 17.45
C CYS A 38 10.36 8.38 18.27
N GLY A 39 9.90 8.08 19.49
CA GLY A 39 9.31 9.07 20.38
C GLY A 39 7.92 9.58 19.98
N PHE A 40 7.05 8.70 19.51
CA PHE A 40 5.65 9.05 19.23
C PHE A 40 4.86 9.11 20.54
N ASP A 41 4.56 10.32 21.02
CA ASP A 41 3.81 10.53 22.25
C ASP A 41 2.35 10.04 22.13
N GLY A 42 1.89 9.34 23.16
CA GLY A 42 0.50 8.84 23.22
C GLY A 42 0.17 7.71 22.23
N VAL A 43 1.18 7.07 21.63
CA VAL A 43 1.01 5.97 20.70
C VAL A 43 1.40 4.65 21.35
N ASN A 44 0.51 3.66 21.26
CA ASN A 44 0.77 2.29 21.66
C ASN A 44 1.20 1.46 20.43
N ILE A 45 2.38 0.86 20.49
CA ILE A 45 2.93 0.03 19.42
C ILE A 45 3.16 -1.38 19.97
N THR A 46 2.45 -2.35 19.41
CA THR A 46 2.58 -3.77 19.72
C THR A 46 3.09 -4.54 18.51
N ALA A 47 3.64 -5.73 18.75
CA ALA A 47 4.13 -6.63 17.73
C ALA A 47 3.75 -8.06 18.08
N THR A 48 3.34 -8.84 17.11
CA THR A 48 2.96 -10.24 17.31
C THR A 48 3.17 -11.07 16.05
N THR A 49 3.34 -12.37 16.23
CA THR A 49 3.31 -13.37 15.16
C THR A 49 1.98 -14.15 15.15
N ASP A 50 1.07 -13.85 16.07
CA ASP A 50 -0.25 -14.45 16.14
C ASP A 50 -1.27 -13.61 15.36
N VAL A 51 -1.78 -14.17 14.27
CA VAL A 51 -2.77 -13.51 13.41
C VAL A 51 -4.06 -13.17 14.14
N LYS A 52 -4.49 -14.04 15.06
CA LYS A 52 -5.71 -13.80 15.85
C LYS A 52 -5.53 -12.58 16.74
N GLU A 53 -4.39 -12.50 17.45
CA GLU A 53 -4.07 -11.34 18.29
C GLU A 53 -4.01 -10.05 17.46
N ALA A 54 -3.35 -10.09 16.32
CA ALA A 54 -3.18 -8.92 15.46
C ALA A 54 -4.50 -8.40 14.87
N PHE A 55 -5.43 -9.31 14.53
CA PHE A 55 -6.64 -8.96 13.78
C PHE A 55 -7.85 -8.72 14.67
N THR A 56 -7.86 -9.27 15.88
CA THR A 56 -8.96 -9.02 16.84
C THR A 56 -9.10 -7.54 17.09
N ASP A 57 -10.31 -7.01 16.90
CA ASP A 57 -10.66 -5.58 17.03
C ASP A 57 -9.96 -4.63 16.07
N ALA A 58 -9.25 -5.13 15.06
CA ALA A 58 -8.63 -4.29 14.03
C ALA A 58 -9.69 -3.50 13.26
N LYS A 59 -9.53 -2.17 13.20
CA LYS A 59 -10.43 -1.28 12.45
C LYS A 59 -9.92 -1.02 11.03
N TYR A 60 -8.62 -1.01 10.86
CA TYR A 60 -7.93 -0.79 9.60
C TYR A 60 -6.79 -1.79 9.46
N ILE A 61 -6.61 -2.34 8.27
CA ILE A 61 -5.50 -3.23 7.95
C ILE A 61 -4.74 -2.67 6.76
N ILE A 62 -3.42 -2.60 6.88
CA ILE A 62 -2.52 -2.29 5.76
C ILE A 62 -1.62 -3.49 5.57
N SER A 63 -1.75 -4.16 4.44
CA SER A 63 -0.97 -5.34 4.10
C SER A 63 0.11 -5.02 3.08
N SER A 64 1.36 -5.15 3.51
CA SER A 64 2.57 -5.02 2.69
C SER A 64 3.35 -6.34 2.55
N GLY A 65 2.78 -7.43 3.00
CA GLY A 65 3.41 -8.72 3.28
C GLY A 65 3.59 -9.66 2.09
N GLY A 66 3.73 -9.17 0.87
CA GLY A 66 4.01 -10.03 -0.29
C GLY A 66 5.43 -10.61 -0.28
N ALA A 67 5.60 -11.80 -0.87
CA ALA A 67 6.91 -12.39 -1.05
C ALA A 67 7.73 -11.61 -2.11
N PRO A 68 9.01 -11.31 -1.85
CA PRO A 68 9.87 -10.69 -2.85
C PRO A 68 10.25 -11.73 -3.93
N ARG A 69 10.48 -11.25 -5.15
CA ARG A 69 11.00 -12.09 -6.23
C ARG A 69 12.40 -12.61 -5.89
N LYS A 70 12.56 -13.91 -5.89
CA LYS A 70 13.86 -14.56 -5.71
C LYS A 70 14.50 -14.86 -7.07
N ALA A 71 15.83 -15.02 -7.11
CA ALA A 71 16.53 -15.45 -8.30
C ALA A 71 15.99 -16.81 -8.77
N GLY A 72 15.70 -16.93 -10.07
CA GLY A 72 15.14 -18.15 -10.67
C GLY A 72 13.61 -18.26 -10.62
N MET A 73 12.90 -17.38 -9.89
CA MET A 73 11.43 -17.38 -9.93
C MET A 73 10.90 -16.71 -11.20
N THR A 74 9.91 -17.36 -11.82
CA THR A 74 9.13 -16.76 -12.91
C THR A 74 8.18 -15.68 -12.36
N ARG A 75 7.61 -14.86 -13.24
CA ARG A 75 6.54 -13.93 -12.86
C ARG A 75 5.29 -14.67 -12.39
N GLU A 76 5.01 -15.82 -12.98
CA GLU A 76 3.86 -16.67 -12.63
C GLU A 76 4.01 -17.30 -11.24
N ASP A 77 5.20 -17.76 -10.88
CA ASP A 77 5.48 -18.30 -9.54
C ASP A 77 5.26 -17.23 -8.46
N LEU A 78 5.77 -16.01 -8.71
CA LEU A 78 5.58 -14.90 -7.80
C LEU A 78 4.09 -14.52 -7.67
N LEU A 79 3.38 -14.48 -8.79
CA LEU A 79 1.96 -14.19 -8.84
C LEU A 79 1.17 -15.22 -8.03
N LYS A 80 1.41 -16.51 -8.26
CA LYS A 80 0.75 -17.58 -7.54
C LYS A 80 0.99 -17.47 -6.03
N GLY A 81 2.24 -17.34 -5.60
CA GLY A 81 2.59 -17.21 -4.20
C GLY A 81 1.94 -16.00 -3.52
N ASN A 82 1.92 -14.86 -4.19
CA ASN A 82 1.28 -13.65 -3.63
C ASN A 82 -0.25 -13.75 -3.62
N CYS A 83 -0.87 -14.46 -4.57
CA CYS A 83 -2.30 -14.77 -4.51
C CYS A 83 -2.65 -15.71 -3.35
N GLU A 84 -1.82 -16.70 -3.05
CA GLU A 84 -2.00 -17.58 -1.89
C GLU A 84 -1.91 -16.79 -0.57
N ILE A 85 -0.98 -15.83 -0.46
CA ILE A 85 -0.89 -14.92 0.68
C ILE A 85 -2.16 -14.05 0.79
N ALA A 86 -2.66 -13.52 -0.33
CA ALA A 86 -3.86 -12.69 -0.37
C ALA A 86 -5.13 -13.49 -0.01
N GLU A 87 -5.21 -14.74 -0.43
CA GLU A 87 -6.28 -15.68 -0.07
C GLU A 87 -6.29 -15.92 1.44
N GLN A 88 -5.11 -16.23 2.02
CA GLN A 88 -4.99 -16.45 3.45
C GLN A 88 -5.37 -15.18 4.23
N LEU A 89 -4.88 -14.02 3.82
CA LEU A 89 -5.26 -12.73 4.40
C LEU A 89 -6.78 -12.53 4.40
N GLY A 90 -7.44 -12.82 3.28
CA GLY A 90 -8.90 -12.73 3.19
C GLY A 90 -9.62 -13.66 4.17
N LYS A 91 -9.16 -14.91 4.29
CA LYS A 91 -9.70 -15.87 5.25
C LYS A 91 -9.51 -15.44 6.71
N ASP A 92 -8.35 -14.88 7.03
CA ASP A 92 -8.02 -14.37 8.35
C ASP A 92 -8.89 -13.16 8.72
N ILE A 93 -9.09 -12.24 7.80
CA ILE A 93 -10.02 -11.11 7.96
C ILE A 93 -11.43 -11.61 8.26
N LYS A 94 -11.93 -12.54 7.45
CA LYS A 94 -13.27 -13.12 7.63
C LYS A 94 -13.44 -13.77 8.99
N THR A 95 -12.38 -14.39 9.50
CA THR A 95 -12.42 -15.18 10.74
C THR A 95 -12.26 -14.32 11.98
N TYR A 96 -11.33 -13.36 11.95
CA TYR A 96 -10.88 -12.65 13.15
C TYR A 96 -11.32 -11.19 13.23
N CYS A 97 -11.61 -10.54 12.08
CA CYS A 97 -12.06 -9.13 12.04
C CYS A 97 -13.08 -8.85 10.94
N PRO A 98 -14.23 -9.56 10.90
CA PRO A 98 -15.24 -9.37 9.84
C PRO A 98 -15.81 -7.94 9.78
N ASP A 99 -15.69 -7.19 10.88
CA ASP A 99 -16.18 -5.81 11.02
C ASP A 99 -15.10 -4.76 10.74
N VAL A 100 -13.97 -5.15 10.12
CA VAL A 100 -12.92 -4.21 9.72
C VAL A 100 -13.50 -3.13 8.79
N LYS A 101 -13.14 -1.88 9.05
CA LYS A 101 -13.68 -0.76 8.29
C LYS A 101 -13.06 -0.66 6.90
N HIS A 102 -11.75 -0.86 6.82
CA HIS A 102 -11.04 -0.76 5.54
C HIS A 102 -9.72 -1.54 5.53
N VAL A 103 -9.41 -2.11 4.37
CA VAL A 103 -8.18 -2.86 4.11
C VAL A 103 -7.45 -2.23 2.92
N VAL A 104 -6.16 -1.95 3.08
CA VAL A 104 -5.28 -1.44 2.02
C VAL A 104 -4.25 -2.50 1.66
N ILE A 105 -4.21 -2.89 0.41
CA ILE A 105 -3.25 -3.87 -0.12
C ILE A 105 -2.14 -3.15 -0.87
N ILE A 106 -0.89 -3.40 -0.49
CA ILE A 106 0.28 -2.73 -1.08
C ILE A 106 1.16 -3.70 -1.90
N PHE A 107 1.16 -4.98 -1.58
CA PHE A 107 2.06 -5.95 -2.23
C PHE A 107 1.59 -6.35 -3.64
N ASN A 108 2.55 -6.51 -4.53
CA ASN A 108 2.31 -6.71 -5.95
C ASN A 108 1.97 -8.18 -6.34
N PRO A 109 1.15 -8.35 -7.39
CA PRO A 109 0.46 -7.32 -8.15
C PRO A 109 -0.80 -6.84 -7.40
N ALA A 110 -0.78 -5.59 -6.93
CA ALA A 110 -1.72 -5.06 -5.94
C ALA A 110 -3.20 -5.21 -6.34
N ASP A 111 -3.55 -4.96 -7.59
CA ASP A 111 -4.93 -5.06 -8.05
C ASP A 111 -5.46 -6.50 -7.97
N LEU A 112 -4.62 -7.48 -8.31
CA LEU A 112 -5.01 -8.88 -8.26
C LEU A 112 -5.04 -9.41 -6.82
N THR A 113 -4.04 -9.09 -6.02
CA THR A 113 -4.00 -9.49 -4.60
C THR A 113 -5.11 -8.83 -3.80
N GLY A 114 -5.47 -7.58 -4.13
CA GLY A 114 -6.64 -6.90 -3.58
C GLY A 114 -7.95 -7.58 -3.95
N LEU A 115 -8.12 -7.98 -5.22
CA LEU A 115 -9.29 -8.73 -5.68
C LEU A 115 -9.40 -10.09 -4.97
N VAL A 116 -8.30 -10.85 -4.86
CA VAL A 116 -8.29 -12.13 -4.14
C VAL A 116 -8.65 -11.92 -2.67
N THR A 117 -8.04 -10.96 -1.98
CA THR A 117 -8.40 -10.64 -0.59
C THR A 117 -9.89 -10.30 -0.46
N LEU A 118 -10.44 -9.51 -1.37
CA LEU A 118 -11.87 -9.16 -1.38
C LEU A 118 -12.76 -10.41 -1.49
N LEU A 119 -12.45 -11.30 -2.43
CA LEU A 119 -13.25 -12.51 -2.68
C LEU A 119 -13.29 -13.45 -1.47
N TYR A 120 -12.20 -13.57 -0.73
CA TYR A 120 -12.10 -14.49 0.42
C TYR A 120 -12.48 -13.86 1.76
N SER A 121 -12.43 -12.52 1.88
CA SER A 121 -12.74 -11.82 3.15
C SER A 121 -14.23 -11.65 3.42
N GLY A 122 -15.07 -11.69 2.39
CA GLY A 122 -16.49 -11.38 2.51
C GLY A 122 -16.80 -9.89 2.71
N LEU A 123 -15.80 -9.02 2.55
CA LEU A 123 -15.95 -7.56 2.63
C LEU A 123 -16.66 -7.00 1.39
N LYS A 124 -17.15 -5.78 1.50
CA LYS A 124 -17.68 -5.03 0.35
C LYS A 124 -16.54 -4.44 -0.49
N PRO A 125 -16.72 -4.25 -1.80
CA PRO A 125 -15.70 -3.62 -2.66
C PRO A 125 -15.22 -2.26 -2.16
N SER A 126 -16.08 -1.49 -1.50
CA SER A 126 -15.71 -0.18 -0.91
C SER A 126 -14.81 -0.26 0.32
N GLN A 127 -14.63 -1.46 0.88
CA GLN A 127 -13.78 -1.68 2.07
C GLN A 127 -12.37 -2.17 1.74
N VAL A 128 -12.08 -2.47 0.46
CA VAL A 128 -10.75 -2.92 0.04
C VAL A 128 -10.22 -1.98 -1.04
N THR A 129 -9.03 -1.43 -0.83
CA THR A 129 -8.32 -0.63 -1.83
C THR A 129 -6.92 -1.15 -2.04
N THR A 130 -6.39 -0.89 -3.23
CA THR A 130 -5.02 -1.20 -3.60
C THR A 130 -4.20 0.08 -3.72
N LEU A 131 -2.95 0.06 -3.32
CA LEU A 131 -2.08 1.21 -3.40
C LEU A 131 -1.27 1.17 -4.70
N ALA A 132 -1.74 1.89 -5.72
CA ALA A 132 -1.07 2.04 -7.01
C ALA A 132 -0.74 3.51 -7.35
N ALA A 133 -0.93 4.44 -6.41
CA ALA A 133 -0.75 5.88 -6.64
C ALA A 133 0.72 6.31 -6.85
N LEU A 134 1.69 5.44 -6.56
CA LEU A 134 3.12 5.77 -6.64
C LEU A 134 3.54 6.19 -8.05
N ASP A 135 3.06 5.52 -9.09
CA ASP A 135 3.41 5.83 -10.47
C ASP A 135 2.85 7.19 -10.90
N SER A 136 1.64 7.53 -10.46
CA SER A 136 1.07 8.86 -10.67
C SER A 136 1.88 9.96 -9.96
N THR A 137 2.40 9.68 -8.76
CA THR A 137 3.28 10.61 -8.04
C THR A 137 4.65 10.75 -8.71
N ARG A 138 5.20 9.67 -9.26
CA ARG A 138 6.43 9.71 -10.07
C ARG A 138 6.24 10.55 -11.31
N LEU A 139 5.15 10.36 -12.05
CA LEU A 139 4.81 11.21 -13.20
C LEU A 139 4.76 12.69 -12.80
N ARG A 140 4.09 12.99 -11.69
CA ARG A 140 4.01 14.36 -11.15
C ARG A 140 5.40 14.95 -10.88
N SER A 141 6.29 14.16 -10.27
CA SER A 141 7.67 14.56 -9.98
C SER A 141 8.48 14.82 -11.24
N GLU A 142 8.37 13.94 -12.24
CA GLU A 142 9.12 14.10 -13.49
C GLU A 142 8.60 15.29 -14.31
N LEU A 143 7.31 15.54 -14.33
CA LEU A 143 6.75 16.75 -14.96
C LEU A 143 7.22 18.03 -14.26
N ALA A 144 7.24 18.04 -12.92
CA ALA A 144 7.76 19.18 -12.17
C ALA A 144 9.23 19.48 -12.52
N LYS A 145 10.07 18.46 -12.62
CA LYS A 145 11.46 18.58 -13.06
C LYS A 145 11.56 19.09 -14.50
N HIS A 146 10.78 18.52 -15.42
CA HIS A 146 10.82 18.87 -16.85
C HIS A 146 10.46 20.33 -17.08
N PHE A 147 9.45 20.84 -16.39
CA PHE A 147 9.01 22.23 -16.51
C PHE A 147 9.73 23.21 -15.57
N GLY A 148 10.59 22.71 -14.68
CA GLY A 148 11.32 23.54 -13.71
C GLY A 148 10.43 24.22 -12.67
N VAL A 149 9.31 23.57 -12.30
CA VAL A 149 8.32 24.09 -11.36
C VAL A 149 8.25 23.23 -10.08
N SER A 150 7.60 23.74 -9.04
CA SER A 150 7.31 22.96 -7.84
C SER A 150 6.24 21.90 -8.09
N MET A 151 6.30 20.78 -7.36
CA MET A 151 5.31 19.69 -7.48
C MET A 151 3.88 20.13 -7.13
N ASP A 152 3.71 21.13 -6.28
CA ASP A 152 2.40 21.62 -5.84
C ASP A 152 1.56 22.25 -6.95
N VAL A 153 2.22 22.79 -7.99
CA VAL A 153 1.54 23.35 -9.17
C VAL A 153 1.35 22.34 -10.32
N VAL A 154 1.71 21.08 -10.11
CA VAL A 154 1.47 19.98 -11.05
C VAL A 154 0.30 19.13 -10.52
N GLU A 155 -0.80 19.14 -11.26
CA GLU A 155 -2.09 18.61 -10.79
C GLU A 155 -2.62 17.48 -11.68
N ASN A 156 -3.48 16.64 -11.11
CA ASN A 156 -4.25 15.62 -11.81
C ASN A 156 -3.43 14.62 -12.65
N CYS A 157 -2.18 14.39 -12.26
CA CYS A 157 -1.34 13.36 -12.88
C CYS A 157 -1.89 11.97 -12.53
N ARG A 158 -2.18 11.19 -13.56
CA ARG A 158 -2.70 9.82 -13.40
C ARG A 158 -2.03 8.88 -14.37
N THR A 159 -1.71 7.68 -13.87
CA THR A 159 -1.25 6.54 -14.65
C THR A 159 -2.21 5.38 -14.47
N TYR A 160 -2.40 4.60 -15.50
CA TYR A 160 -3.27 3.42 -15.51
C TYR A 160 -2.58 2.26 -16.19
N GLY A 161 -3.10 1.05 -15.98
CA GLY A 161 -2.59 -0.16 -16.60
C GLY A 161 -1.63 -0.93 -15.72
N GLY A 162 -1.00 -1.96 -16.28
CA GLY A 162 -0.04 -2.80 -15.57
C GLY A 162 1.22 -2.03 -15.17
N HIS A 163 1.73 -2.31 -13.98
CA HIS A 163 2.95 -1.70 -13.46
C HIS A 163 4.18 -2.16 -14.26
N GLY A 164 4.51 -1.46 -15.35
CA GLY A 164 5.58 -1.77 -16.31
C GLY A 164 5.29 -1.17 -17.69
N GLU A 165 5.67 -1.87 -18.76
CA GLU A 165 5.53 -1.39 -20.15
C GLU A 165 4.07 -1.16 -20.59
N GLN A 166 3.11 -1.74 -19.90
CA GLN A 166 1.67 -1.58 -20.18
C GLN A 166 1.05 -0.38 -19.46
N MET A 167 1.86 0.42 -18.76
CA MET A 167 1.40 1.60 -18.06
C MET A 167 1.12 2.72 -19.05
N ALA A 168 -0.05 3.35 -18.94
CA ALA A 168 -0.45 4.48 -19.74
C ALA A 168 -0.56 5.77 -18.89
N VAL A 169 -0.06 6.87 -19.43
CA VAL A 169 -0.20 8.19 -18.84
C VAL A 169 -1.51 8.84 -19.33
N TYR A 170 -2.33 9.33 -18.40
CA TYR A 170 -3.56 10.04 -18.72
C TYR A 170 -3.28 11.56 -18.83
N ALA A 171 -2.62 11.95 -19.92
CA ALA A 171 -2.12 13.33 -20.13
C ALA A 171 -3.26 14.37 -20.21
N SER A 172 -4.46 13.98 -20.67
CA SER A 172 -5.58 14.92 -20.87
C SER A 172 -6.11 15.55 -19.57
N THR A 173 -5.85 14.92 -18.40
CA THR A 173 -6.28 15.48 -17.11
C THR A 173 -5.19 16.24 -16.39
N ALA A 174 -3.91 16.00 -16.75
CA ALA A 174 -2.78 16.62 -16.10
C ALA A 174 -2.68 18.12 -16.43
N LYS A 175 -2.31 18.90 -15.43
CA LYS A 175 -2.09 20.35 -15.56
C LYS A 175 -0.78 20.75 -14.92
N VAL A 176 -0.14 21.75 -15.47
CA VAL A 176 1.04 22.42 -14.93
C VAL A 176 0.73 23.91 -14.84
N GLU A 177 0.81 24.48 -13.64
CA GLU A 177 0.42 25.88 -13.38
C GLU A 177 -0.98 26.23 -13.93
N GLY A 178 -1.93 25.30 -13.75
CA GLY A 178 -3.32 25.42 -14.22
C GLY A 178 -3.51 25.23 -15.74
N LYS A 179 -2.45 25.10 -16.54
CA LYS A 179 -2.52 24.88 -17.99
C LYS A 179 -2.57 23.38 -18.31
N PRO A 180 -3.43 22.94 -19.26
CA PRO A 180 -3.49 21.54 -19.67
C PRO A 180 -2.16 21.04 -20.23
N LEU A 181 -1.67 19.89 -19.77
CA LEU A 181 -0.41 19.29 -20.22
C LEU A 181 -0.40 19.02 -21.73
N ALA A 182 -1.53 18.58 -22.29
CA ALA A 182 -1.67 18.28 -23.72
C ALA A 182 -1.36 19.45 -24.67
N GLY A 183 -1.38 20.68 -24.19
CA GLY A 183 -1.00 21.86 -24.97
C GLY A 183 0.45 22.35 -24.72
N MET A 184 1.19 21.67 -23.85
CA MET A 184 2.55 22.06 -23.43
C MET A 184 3.63 21.11 -23.94
N ILE A 185 3.25 19.88 -24.24
CA ILE A 185 4.10 18.85 -24.85
C ILE A 185 3.61 18.65 -26.28
N GLY A 186 4.44 19.09 -27.23
CA GLY A 186 4.25 18.89 -28.65
C GLY A 186 4.80 17.56 -29.13
#